data_ab78815992ec740f84265029e1917bce
#
_entry.id   ab78815992ec740f84265029e1917bce
#
_cell.length_a   1.000
_cell.length_b   1.000
_cell.length_c   1.000
_cell.angle_alpha   90.00
_cell.angle_beta   90.00
_cell.angle_gamma   90.00
#
_symmetry.space_group_name_H-M   'P 1'
#
loop_
_entity.id
_entity.type
_entity.pdbx_description
1 polymer ?
#
loop_
_entity_poly.entity_id
_entity_poly.type
_entity_poly.pdbx_seq_one_letter_code
_entity_poly.pdbx_strand_id
1 'polypeptide(L)'
;QEAGLTVAKEALTRVQPLAAAGALSQKDLDDARGAVDRAAANVAQAQASVELAELNLSYTTIRSPVTGVTDAALQQDGSYISLSNSALTTVYLVSPMWVNFSVSENQLIGWKNLTQKGELLAPKDGIFTFKLLLPDSTPFPNGGNVTFASPAYDPNTGTFLVRGTFDNPKGEIRPNQYLTAVVSGYTRPNAILVPQRAVHQAQTGHFVWLIDQSGKSAMLPVEVGDWQGDDWIITSGLKGGEKVIVDGLVRQPGMILAPTPYKPDDKSGKSD
;
A
#
# COMPACT_ATOMS: atom_id res chain seq x y z
N GLN A 1 -32.28 22.93 -39.40
CA GLN A 1 -31.41 24.14 -39.39
C GLN A 1 -30.34 24.04 -40.49
N GLU A 2 -29.69 22.89 -40.70
CA GLU A 2 -28.67 22.68 -41.75
C GLU A 2 -29.18 22.94 -43.17
N ALA A 3 -30.41 22.47 -43.47
CA ALA A 3 -31.05 22.77 -44.75
C ALA A 3 -31.24 24.27 -45.00
N GLY A 4 -31.58 25.03 -43.92
CA GLY A 4 -31.70 26.50 -43.99
C GLY A 4 -30.35 27.18 -44.28
N LEU A 5 -29.26 26.69 -43.66
CA LEU A 5 -27.92 27.18 -43.95
C LEU A 5 -27.49 26.89 -45.40
N THR A 6 -27.84 25.71 -45.94
CA THR A 6 -27.55 25.35 -47.30
C THR A 6 -28.24 26.29 -48.29
N VAL A 7 -29.54 26.57 -48.10
CA VAL A 7 -30.31 27.52 -48.93
C VAL A 7 -29.72 28.93 -48.86
N ALA A 8 -29.33 29.42 -47.65
CA ALA A 8 -28.71 30.74 -47.50
C ALA A 8 -27.33 30.80 -48.21
N LYS A 9 -26.51 29.75 -48.16
CA LYS A 9 -25.23 29.67 -48.86
C LYS A 9 -25.40 29.64 -50.38
N GLU A 10 -26.39 28.94 -50.87
CA GLU A 10 -26.71 28.91 -52.30
C GLU A 10 -27.20 30.29 -52.80
N ALA A 11 -28.02 31.00 -52.00
CA ALA A 11 -28.44 32.36 -52.29
C ALA A 11 -27.25 33.32 -52.38
N LEU A 12 -26.34 33.27 -51.39
CA LEU A 12 -25.12 34.07 -51.41
C LEU A 12 -24.24 33.76 -52.64
N THR A 13 -24.08 32.48 -52.99
CA THR A 13 -23.30 32.08 -54.18
C THR A 13 -23.85 32.65 -55.47
N ARG A 14 -25.16 32.84 -55.57
CA ARG A 14 -25.81 33.51 -56.73
C ARG A 14 -25.67 35.04 -56.72
N VAL A 15 -25.82 35.65 -55.53
CA VAL A 15 -25.78 37.13 -55.35
C VAL A 15 -24.37 37.66 -55.53
N GLN A 16 -23.35 36.96 -55.02
CA GLN A 16 -21.96 37.41 -54.99
C GLN A 16 -21.39 37.80 -56.37
N PRO A 17 -21.50 36.99 -57.46
CA PRO A 17 -21.00 37.39 -58.79
C PRO A 17 -21.79 38.51 -59.41
N LEU A 18 -23.12 38.58 -59.18
CA LEU A 18 -23.96 39.65 -59.66
C LEU A 18 -23.67 41.02 -59.07
N ALA A 19 -23.40 41.05 -57.77
CA ALA A 19 -22.94 42.25 -57.10
C ALA A 19 -21.55 42.67 -57.59
N ALA A 20 -20.62 41.73 -57.81
CA ALA A 20 -19.31 42.04 -58.37
C ALA A 20 -19.36 42.58 -59.78
N ALA A 21 -20.38 42.21 -60.56
CA ALA A 21 -20.65 42.70 -61.93
C ALA A 21 -21.45 44.04 -61.90
N GLY A 22 -21.79 44.56 -60.75
CA GLY A 22 -22.59 45.81 -60.60
C GLY A 22 -24.10 45.64 -60.96
N ALA A 23 -24.59 44.41 -61.10
CA ALA A 23 -26.00 44.11 -61.42
C ALA A 23 -26.90 44.05 -60.14
N LEU A 24 -26.32 43.98 -58.95
CA LEU A 24 -26.99 44.05 -57.62
C LEU A 24 -26.31 45.05 -56.75
N SER A 25 -27.05 45.59 -55.73
CA SER A 25 -26.50 46.54 -54.79
C SER A 25 -25.60 45.88 -53.74
N GLN A 26 -24.68 46.66 -53.15
CA GLN A 26 -23.87 46.20 -52.01
C GLN A 26 -24.75 45.74 -50.83
N LYS A 27 -25.90 46.40 -50.67
CA LYS A 27 -26.89 46.02 -49.65
C LYS A 27 -27.41 44.61 -49.84
N ASP A 28 -27.72 44.21 -51.08
CA ASP A 28 -28.22 42.87 -51.37
C ASP A 28 -27.15 41.80 -51.03
N LEU A 29 -25.87 42.11 -51.28
CA LEU A 29 -24.74 41.21 -50.91
C LEU A 29 -24.60 41.10 -49.37
N ASP A 30 -24.68 42.24 -48.65
CA ASP A 30 -24.58 42.28 -47.21
C ASP A 30 -25.78 41.58 -46.53
N ASP A 31 -26.99 41.72 -47.10
CA ASP A 31 -28.20 41.03 -46.66
C ASP A 31 -28.05 39.49 -46.83
N ALA A 32 -27.49 39.05 -47.98
CA ALA A 32 -27.25 37.65 -48.26
C ALA A 32 -26.18 37.07 -47.31
N ARG A 33 -25.10 37.80 -47.02
CA ARG A 33 -24.09 37.40 -46.02
C ARG A 33 -24.70 37.29 -44.60
N GLY A 34 -25.45 38.30 -44.19
CA GLY A 34 -26.15 38.30 -42.91
C GLY A 34 -27.17 37.13 -42.78
N ALA A 35 -27.77 36.68 -43.92
CA ALA A 35 -28.63 35.50 -43.91
C ALA A 35 -27.84 34.23 -43.67
N VAL A 36 -26.64 34.09 -44.26
CA VAL A 36 -25.74 32.92 -44.02
C VAL A 36 -25.28 32.92 -42.56
N ASP A 37 -24.87 34.07 -42.03
CA ASP A 37 -24.37 34.18 -40.65
C ASP A 37 -25.48 33.83 -39.62
N ARG A 38 -26.71 34.34 -39.84
CA ARG A 38 -27.88 33.96 -39.02
C ARG A 38 -28.19 32.47 -39.11
N ALA A 39 -28.16 31.89 -40.32
CA ALA A 39 -28.43 30.48 -40.49
C ALA A 39 -27.33 29.63 -39.84
N ALA A 40 -26.06 30.05 -39.93
CA ALA A 40 -24.93 29.36 -39.26
C ALA A 40 -25.07 29.41 -37.73
N ALA A 41 -25.46 30.57 -37.19
CA ALA A 41 -25.71 30.71 -35.72
C ALA A 41 -26.87 29.81 -35.26
N ASN A 42 -27.93 29.67 -36.06
CA ASN A 42 -29.06 28.79 -35.77
C ASN A 42 -28.65 27.29 -35.79
N VAL A 43 -27.73 26.91 -36.68
CA VAL A 43 -27.16 25.54 -36.69
C VAL A 43 -26.33 25.31 -35.40
N ALA A 44 -25.47 26.25 -35.06
CA ALA A 44 -24.65 26.14 -33.84
C ALA A 44 -25.53 26.04 -32.56
N GLN A 45 -26.59 26.85 -32.47
CA GLN A 45 -27.55 26.76 -31.37
C GLN A 45 -28.27 25.39 -31.33
N ALA A 46 -28.68 24.85 -32.47
CA ALA A 46 -29.33 23.56 -32.52
C ALA A 46 -28.37 22.42 -32.14
N GLN A 47 -27.10 22.48 -32.56
CA GLN A 47 -26.04 21.55 -32.15
C GLN A 47 -25.81 21.58 -30.65
N ALA A 48 -25.67 22.76 -30.03
CA ALA A 48 -25.55 22.88 -28.60
C ALA A 48 -26.73 22.27 -27.84
N SER A 49 -27.95 22.39 -28.40
CA SER A 49 -29.14 21.77 -27.80
C SER A 49 -29.12 20.23 -27.90
N VAL A 50 -28.59 19.68 -28.97
CA VAL A 50 -28.38 18.22 -29.14
C VAL A 50 -27.32 17.74 -28.15
N GLU A 51 -26.19 18.41 -28.04
CA GLU A 51 -25.11 18.06 -27.10
C GLU A 51 -25.63 18.05 -25.65
N LEU A 52 -26.45 19.05 -25.28
CA LEU A 52 -27.06 19.07 -23.93
C LEU A 52 -28.01 17.89 -23.73
N ALA A 53 -28.80 17.52 -24.71
CA ALA A 53 -29.70 16.37 -24.64
C ALA A 53 -28.93 15.06 -24.53
N GLU A 54 -27.85 14.89 -25.31
CA GLU A 54 -26.95 13.72 -25.24
C GLU A 54 -26.25 13.62 -23.89
N LEU A 55 -25.78 14.76 -23.34
CA LEU A 55 -25.20 14.82 -21.99
C LEU A 55 -26.22 14.37 -20.94
N ASN A 56 -27.46 14.86 -21.00
CA ASN A 56 -28.52 14.44 -20.08
C ASN A 56 -28.82 12.95 -20.22
N LEU A 57 -28.81 12.42 -21.43
CA LEU A 57 -28.98 10.99 -21.66
C LEU A 57 -27.80 10.18 -21.09
N SER A 58 -26.58 10.69 -21.22
CA SER A 58 -25.38 10.01 -20.66
C SER A 58 -25.46 9.83 -19.14
N TYR A 59 -26.07 10.76 -18.42
CA TYR A 59 -26.26 10.70 -16.98
C TYR A 59 -27.24 9.60 -16.54
N THR A 60 -28.05 9.06 -17.44
CA THR A 60 -28.93 7.93 -17.15
C THR A 60 -28.21 6.59 -17.08
N THR A 61 -26.95 6.54 -17.58
CA THR A 61 -26.12 5.34 -17.54
C THR A 61 -24.92 5.59 -16.64
N ILE A 62 -24.99 5.10 -15.40
CA ILE A 62 -23.92 5.28 -14.41
C ILE A 62 -22.96 4.09 -14.49
N ARG A 63 -21.69 4.40 -14.73
CA ARG A 63 -20.60 3.41 -14.82
C ARG A 63 -19.60 3.61 -13.71
N SER A 64 -19.06 2.49 -13.18
CA SER A 64 -17.95 2.56 -12.24
C SER A 64 -16.69 3.12 -12.91
N PRO A 65 -16.02 4.11 -12.32
CA PRO A 65 -14.75 4.64 -12.82
C PRO A 65 -13.56 3.70 -12.56
N VAL A 66 -13.73 2.70 -11.68
CA VAL A 66 -12.69 1.75 -11.28
C VAL A 66 -13.18 0.31 -11.43
N THR A 67 -12.24 -0.60 -11.69
CA THR A 67 -12.51 -2.03 -11.65
C THR A 67 -12.46 -2.51 -10.22
N GLY A 68 -13.51 -3.17 -9.74
CA GLY A 68 -13.58 -3.62 -8.36
C GLY A 68 -14.83 -4.43 -8.05
N VAL A 69 -15.09 -4.66 -6.78
CA VAL A 69 -16.27 -5.35 -6.26
C VAL A 69 -17.22 -4.31 -5.66
N THR A 70 -18.46 -4.38 -6.06
CA THR A 70 -19.52 -3.50 -5.51
C THR A 70 -19.99 -4.00 -4.16
N ASP A 71 -20.32 -3.05 -3.29
CA ASP A 71 -21.08 -3.31 -2.07
C ASP A 71 -22.58 -3.44 -2.39
N ALA A 72 -23.38 -3.62 -1.36
CA ALA A 72 -24.83 -3.61 -1.48
C ALA A 72 -25.34 -2.29 -2.06
N ALA A 73 -26.42 -2.36 -2.83
CA ALA A 73 -27.10 -1.18 -3.31
C ALA A 73 -27.66 -0.37 -2.12
N LEU A 74 -27.36 0.93 -2.09
CA LEU A 74 -27.87 1.86 -1.07
C LEU A 74 -29.27 2.35 -1.39
N GLN A 75 -29.67 2.26 -2.67
CA GLN A 75 -30.99 2.66 -3.16
C GLN A 75 -31.68 1.46 -3.78
N GLN A 76 -32.98 1.36 -3.58
CA GLN A 76 -33.79 0.30 -4.18
C GLN A 76 -34.31 0.72 -5.57
N ASP A 77 -34.62 -0.26 -6.39
CA ASP A 77 -35.25 -0.02 -7.69
C ASP A 77 -36.55 0.77 -7.52
N GLY A 78 -36.73 1.80 -8.33
CA GLY A 78 -37.87 2.72 -8.24
C GLY A 78 -37.69 3.87 -7.23
N SER A 79 -36.61 3.92 -6.47
CA SER A 79 -36.34 5.04 -5.57
C SER A 79 -36.06 6.33 -6.35
N TYR A 80 -36.64 7.43 -5.91
CA TYR A 80 -36.32 8.74 -6.45
C TYR A 80 -34.92 9.17 -5.98
N ILE A 81 -34.04 9.48 -6.93
CA ILE A 81 -32.69 9.96 -6.65
C ILE A 81 -32.64 11.47 -6.66
N SER A 82 -32.04 12.05 -5.62
CA SER A 82 -31.83 13.49 -5.44
C SER A 82 -30.39 13.76 -5.00
N LEU A 83 -29.99 15.01 -4.88
CA LEU A 83 -28.66 15.38 -4.40
C LEU A 83 -28.37 14.88 -2.97
N SER A 84 -29.39 14.69 -2.15
CA SER A 84 -29.23 14.22 -0.77
C SER A 84 -29.03 12.70 -0.65
N ASN A 85 -29.45 11.92 -1.64
CA ASN A 85 -29.35 10.45 -1.67
C ASN A 85 -28.71 9.91 -2.95
N SER A 86 -27.79 10.67 -3.53
CA SER A 86 -27.17 10.36 -4.83
C SER A 86 -26.19 9.18 -4.79
N ALA A 87 -25.74 8.73 -3.61
CA ALA A 87 -24.90 7.55 -3.47
C ALA A 87 -25.69 6.28 -3.78
N LEU A 88 -25.27 5.52 -4.79
CA LEU A 88 -25.93 4.29 -5.22
C LEU A 88 -25.30 3.04 -4.63
N THR A 89 -23.98 2.98 -4.61
CA THR A 89 -23.18 1.88 -4.04
C THR A 89 -21.73 2.35 -3.85
N THR A 90 -20.96 1.56 -3.12
CA THR A 90 -19.51 1.74 -3.03
C THR A 90 -18.81 0.66 -3.85
N VAL A 91 -17.76 1.04 -4.59
CA VAL A 91 -16.92 0.08 -5.32
C VAL A 91 -15.57 0.00 -4.63
N TYR A 92 -15.19 -1.20 -4.20
CA TYR A 92 -13.90 -1.46 -3.58
C TYR A 92 -12.92 -2.00 -4.61
N LEU A 93 -11.77 -1.34 -4.71
CA LEU A 93 -10.62 -1.89 -5.44
C LEU A 93 -9.99 -2.97 -4.55
N VAL A 94 -10.07 -4.23 -4.98
CA VAL A 94 -9.62 -5.38 -4.18
C VAL A 94 -8.23 -5.89 -4.57
N SER A 95 -7.65 -5.39 -5.65
CA SER A 95 -6.25 -5.66 -6.06
C SER A 95 -5.78 -4.57 -7.04
N PRO A 96 -4.61 -3.93 -6.79
CA PRO A 96 -3.84 -4.01 -5.55
C PRO A 96 -4.56 -3.39 -4.35
N MET A 97 -4.25 -3.83 -3.13
CA MET A 97 -4.80 -3.29 -1.89
C MET A 97 -3.74 -2.54 -1.09
N TRP A 98 -4.21 -1.69 -0.19
CA TRP A 98 -3.37 -0.99 0.77
C TRP A 98 -3.52 -1.61 2.15
N VAL A 99 -2.39 -1.77 2.84
CA VAL A 99 -2.35 -2.02 4.28
C VAL A 99 -1.79 -0.80 4.98
N ASN A 100 -2.51 -0.33 5.98
CA ASN A 100 -2.10 0.79 6.81
C ASN A 100 -1.69 0.26 8.19
N PHE A 101 -0.53 0.67 8.67
CA PHE A 101 -0.06 0.39 10.02
C PHE A 101 0.66 1.60 10.59
N SER A 102 0.76 1.67 11.91
CA SER A 102 1.38 2.80 12.59
C SER A 102 2.70 2.39 13.23
N VAL A 103 3.67 3.29 13.16
CA VAL A 103 4.99 3.14 13.79
C VAL A 103 5.15 4.23 14.82
N SER A 104 5.59 3.88 16.04
CA SER A 104 5.77 4.86 17.10
C SER A 104 7.05 5.67 16.91
N GLU A 105 7.05 6.92 17.41
CA GLU A 105 8.22 7.78 17.42
C GLU A 105 9.40 7.13 18.13
N ASN A 106 9.16 6.49 19.28
CA ASN A 106 10.20 5.83 20.07
C ASN A 106 10.87 4.69 19.27
N GLN A 107 10.11 3.90 18.52
CA GLN A 107 10.67 2.86 17.64
C GLN A 107 11.57 3.46 16.56
N LEU A 108 11.11 4.54 15.91
CA LEU A 108 11.87 5.20 14.86
C LEU A 108 13.18 5.80 15.42
N ILE A 109 13.14 6.44 16.59
CA ILE A 109 14.33 6.97 17.27
C ILE A 109 15.29 5.83 17.63
N GLY A 110 14.77 4.71 18.15
CA GLY A 110 15.56 3.52 18.44
C GLY A 110 16.29 3.01 17.19
N TRP A 111 15.59 2.84 16.10
CA TRP A 111 16.20 2.39 14.84
C TRP A 111 17.24 3.37 14.29
N LYS A 112 16.98 4.69 14.37
CA LYS A 112 17.96 5.73 13.97
C LYS A 112 19.23 5.63 14.82
N ASN A 113 19.11 5.49 16.14
CA ASN A 113 20.26 5.37 17.03
C ASN A 113 21.09 4.12 16.74
N LEU A 114 20.46 2.97 16.51
CA LEU A 114 21.14 1.74 16.12
C LEU A 114 21.82 1.86 14.75
N THR A 115 21.17 2.55 13.81
CA THR A 115 21.75 2.79 12.48
C THR A 115 22.98 3.71 12.57
N GLN A 116 22.94 4.75 13.38
CA GLN A 116 24.08 5.65 13.60
C GLN A 116 25.28 4.93 14.23
N LYS A 117 25.02 3.94 15.12
CA LYS A 117 26.05 3.09 15.72
C LYS A 117 26.57 2.00 14.77
N GLY A 118 25.96 1.82 13.59
CA GLY A 118 26.30 0.74 12.66
C GLY A 118 25.81 -0.64 13.09
N GLU A 119 24.99 -0.72 14.14
CA GLU A 119 24.39 -1.95 14.64
C GLU A 119 23.17 -2.40 13.84
N LEU A 120 22.59 -1.48 13.07
CA LEU A 120 21.45 -1.71 12.19
C LEU A 120 21.72 -1.07 10.83
N LEU A 121 21.56 -1.81 9.75
CA LEU A 121 21.69 -1.31 8.39
C LEU A 121 20.31 -1.21 7.74
N ALA A 122 20.00 -0.04 7.22
CA ALA A 122 18.81 0.15 6.39
C ALA A 122 18.99 -0.54 5.04
N PRO A 123 17.92 -0.93 4.34
CA PRO A 123 18.01 -1.49 3.02
C PRO A 123 18.65 -0.48 2.05
N LYS A 124 19.55 -0.97 1.18
CA LYS A 124 20.36 -0.11 0.27
C LYS A 124 19.51 0.63 -0.75
N ASP A 125 18.40 0.04 -1.15
CA ASP A 125 17.41 0.61 -2.07
C ASP A 125 16.34 1.47 -1.36
N GLY A 126 16.36 1.52 -0.03
CA GLY A 126 15.36 2.21 0.78
C GLY A 126 13.99 1.53 0.79
N ILE A 127 13.88 0.33 0.20
CA ILE A 127 12.61 -0.39 0.09
C ILE A 127 12.42 -1.31 1.29
N PHE A 128 11.34 -1.07 2.04
CA PHE A 128 10.89 -1.98 3.08
C PHE A 128 9.80 -2.89 2.52
N THR A 129 9.96 -4.19 2.77
CA THR A 129 8.96 -5.20 2.40
C THR A 129 8.16 -5.61 3.62
N PHE A 130 6.99 -6.20 3.42
CA PHE A 130 6.21 -6.79 4.51
C PHE A 130 5.56 -8.10 4.07
N LYS A 131 5.33 -8.95 5.06
CA LYS A 131 4.48 -10.14 4.96
C LYS A 131 3.22 -9.89 5.78
N LEU A 132 2.11 -10.45 5.33
CA LEU A 132 0.84 -10.35 6.03
C LEU A 132 0.52 -11.69 6.71
N LEU A 133 0.05 -11.60 7.93
CA LEU A 133 -0.52 -12.74 8.66
C LEU A 133 -2.01 -12.47 8.85
N LEU A 134 -2.80 -13.47 8.55
CA LEU A 134 -4.23 -13.49 8.82
C LEU A 134 -4.49 -13.51 10.33
N PRO A 135 -5.73 -13.26 10.81
CA PRO A 135 -6.05 -13.27 12.24
C PRO A 135 -5.75 -14.59 12.96
N ASP A 136 -5.74 -15.70 12.24
CA ASP A 136 -5.36 -17.05 12.71
C ASP A 136 -3.84 -17.29 12.69
N SER A 137 -3.04 -16.27 12.42
CA SER A 137 -1.58 -16.33 12.23
C SER A 137 -1.12 -17.08 10.97
N THR A 138 -2.03 -17.47 10.10
CA THR A 138 -1.68 -18.07 8.80
C THR A 138 -1.00 -17.02 7.90
N PRO A 139 0.15 -17.31 7.30
CA PRO A 139 0.82 -16.37 6.40
C PRO A 139 0.02 -16.22 5.09
N PHE A 140 -0.29 -14.98 4.72
CA PHE A 140 -0.83 -14.68 3.40
C PHE A 140 0.28 -14.81 2.34
N PRO A 141 0.04 -15.49 1.22
CA PRO A 141 1.11 -15.84 0.27
C PRO A 141 1.76 -14.63 -0.41
N ASN A 142 0.99 -13.56 -0.62
CA ASN A 142 1.49 -12.35 -1.26
C ASN A 142 1.94 -11.34 -0.20
N GLY A 143 3.23 -11.05 -0.18
CA GLY A 143 3.78 -9.92 0.54
C GLY A 143 3.62 -8.62 -0.25
N GLY A 144 4.13 -7.54 0.29
CA GLY A 144 4.08 -6.23 -0.36
C GLY A 144 5.26 -5.35 -0.01
N ASN A 145 5.25 -4.16 -0.58
CA ASN A 145 6.25 -3.13 -0.35
C ASN A 145 5.63 -1.94 0.37
N VAL A 146 6.40 -1.33 1.26
CA VAL A 146 6.04 -0.04 1.86
C VAL A 146 6.14 1.02 0.76
N THR A 147 5.04 1.72 0.51
CA THR A 147 4.94 2.71 -0.57
C THR A 147 4.82 4.14 -0.07
N PHE A 148 4.46 4.33 1.20
CA PHE A 148 4.29 5.66 1.77
C PHE A 148 4.51 5.62 3.29
N ALA A 149 5.14 6.66 3.80
CA ALA A 149 5.22 6.95 5.23
C ALA A 149 4.83 8.42 5.46
N SER A 150 3.93 8.67 6.39
CA SER A 150 3.49 10.02 6.72
C SER A 150 4.67 10.84 7.28
N PRO A 151 4.88 12.08 6.83
CA PRO A 151 5.87 12.98 7.41
C PRO A 151 5.43 13.55 8.76
N ALA A 152 4.15 13.43 9.11
CA ALA A 152 3.57 13.97 10.33
C ALA A 152 3.19 12.85 11.31
N TYR A 153 3.36 13.12 12.59
CA TYR A 153 2.87 12.27 13.67
C TYR A 153 1.42 12.64 14.03
N ASP A 154 0.67 11.65 14.43
CA ASP A 154 -0.61 11.86 15.12
C ASP A 154 -0.32 12.30 16.57
N PRO A 155 -0.74 13.51 16.97
CA PRO A 155 -0.43 14.03 18.30
C PRO A 155 -1.11 13.28 19.44
N ASN A 156 -2.17 12.50 19.15
CA ASN A 156 -2.89 11.74 20.18
C ASN A 156 -2.21 10.41 20.50
N THR A 157 -1.54 9.81 19.52
CA THR A 157 -0.96 8.46 19.62
C THR A 157 0.57 8.45 19.61
N GLY A 158 1.23 9.56 19.19
CA GLY A 158 2.67 9.63 19.01
C GLY A 158 3.19 8.65 17.95
N THR A 159 2.34 8.32 16.96
CA THR A 159 2.67 7.40 15.88
C THR A 159 2.54 8.09 14.52
N PHE A 160 3.22 7.60 13.51
CA PHE A 160 3.00 8.01 12.13
C PHE A 160 2.47 6.85 11.28
N LEU A 161 1.64 7.21 10.32
CA LEU A 161 1.03 6.24 9.41
C LEU A 161 2.04 5.76 8.36
N VAL A 162 2.13 4.46 8.19
CA VAL A 162 2.85 3.81 7.10
C VAL A 162 1.84 3.02 6.26
N ARG A 163 2.00 3.11 4.95
CA ARG A 163 1.17 2.39 3.99
C ARG A 163 2.02 1.47 3.13
N GLY A 164 1.59 0.25 3.03
CA GLY A 164 2.11 -0.71 2.08
C GLY A 164 1.08 -1.06 1.02
N THR A 165 1.56 -1.56 -0.11
CA THR A 165 0.73 -2.05 -1.22
C THR A 165 1.04 -3.51 -1.46
N PHE A 166 0.02 -4.33 -1.65
CA PHE A 166 0.13 -5.75 -1.92
C PHE A 166 -0.95 -6.21 -2.91
N ASP A 167 -0.69 -7.33 -3.58
CA ASP A 167 -1.62 -7.92 -4.54
C ASP A 167 -2.54 -8.94 -3.86
N ASN A 168 -3.84 -8.82 -4.17
CA ASN A 168 -4.89 -9.70 -3.67
C ASN A 168 -5.77 -10.22 -4.84
N PRO A 169 -5.18 -10.96 -5.79
CA PRO A 169 -5.85 -11.31 -7.04
C PRO A 169 -7.08 -12.20 -6.86
N LYS A 170 -7.12 -12.99 -5.80
CA LYS A 170 -8.25 -13.87 -5.49
C LYS A 170 -9.32 -13.22 -4.61
N GLY A 171 -9.07 -12.01 -4.09
CA GLY A 171 -9.98 -11.33 -3.17
C GLY A 171 -10.14 -12.01 -1.81
N GLU A 172 -9.14 -12.76 -1.35
CA GLU A 172 -9.16 -13.48 -0.08
C GLU A 172 -9.20 -12.52 1.12
N ILE A 173 -8.48 -11.39 1.00
CA ILE A 173 -8.51 -10.31 1.98
C ILE A 173 -9.58 -9.32 1.59
N ARG A 174 -10.44 -8.97 2.55
CA ARG A 174 -11.52 -7.98 2.35
C ARG A 174 -11.08 -6.59 2.80
N PRO A 175 -11.60 -5.52 2.18
CA PRO A 175 -11.41 -4.17 2.68
C PRO A 175 -11.81 -4.05 4.15
N ASN A 176 -11.07 -3.22 4.91
CA ASN A 176 -11.25 -3.00 6.34
C ASN A 176 -11.02 -4.23 7.24
N GLN A 177 -10.39 -5.28 6.72
CA GLN A 177 -9.97 -6.43 7.52
C GLN A 177 -8.70 -6.11 8.31
N TYR A 178 -8.65 -6.51 9.59
CA TYR A 178 -7.45 -6.41 10.41
C TYR A 178 -6.49 -7.55 10.08
N LEU A 179 -5.20 -7.19 9.92
CA LEU A 179 -4.12 -8.11 9.60
C LEU A 179 -2.90 -7.75 10.42
N THR A 180 -2.01 -8.71 10.62
CA THR A 180 -0.68 -8.44 11.19
C THR A 180 0.31 -8.26 10.06
N ALA A 181 0.95 -7.09 9.98
CA ALA A 181 2.02 -6.82 9.03
C ALA A 181 3.39 -7.03 9.69
N VAL A 182 4.17 -7.97 9.18
CA VAL A 182 5.55 -8.21 9.59
C VAL A 182 6.47 -7.50 8.61
N VAL A 183 6.99 -6.35 9.00
CA VAL A 183 7.84 -5.50 8.16
C VAL A 183 9.28 -5.98 8.24
N SER A 184 9.94 -6.07 7.09
CA SER A 184 11.33 -6.46 6.92
C SER A 184 12.07 -5.43 6.08
N GLY A 185 13.39 -5.33 6.29
CA GLY A 185 14.23 -4.41 5.53
C GLY A 185 15.51 -4.06 6.27
N TYR A 186 15.44 -3.84 7.58
CA TYR A 186 16.64 -3.65 8.37
C TYR A 186 17.43 -4.95 8.52
N THR A 187 18.75 -4.83 8.47
CA THR A 187 19.68 -5.95 8.72
C THR A 187 20.60 -5.60 9.87
N ARG A 188 20.73 -6.50 10.83
CA ARG A 188 21.72 -6.35 11.92
C ARG A 188 22.97 -7.16 11.55
N PRO A 189 24.07 -6.51 11.15
CA PRO A 189 25.32 -7.22 10.84
C PRO A 189 25.89 -7.85 12.10
N ASN A 190 26.55 -8.99 11.95
CA ASN A 190 27.24 -9.69 13.05
C ASN A 190 26.36 -10.01 14.28
N ALA A 191 25.05 -10.14 14.09
CA ALA A 191 24.15 -10.53 15.16
C ALA A 191 24.51 -11.92 15.69
N ILE A 192 24.62 -12.07 17.01
CA ILE A 192 24.80 -13.36 17.66
C ILE A 192 23.41 -13.85 18.05
N LEU A 193 22.99 -14.96 17.43
CA LEU A 193 21.72 -15.61 17.68
C LEU A 193 21.93 -16.82 18.61
N VAL A 194 21.13 -16.91 19.66
CA VAL A 194 21.17 -18.00 20.62
C VAL A 194 19.74 -18.52 20.83
N PRO A 195 19.50 -19.84 20.70
CA PRO A 195 18.19 -20.42 20.94
C PRO A 195 17.63 -20.01 22.31
N GLN A 196 16.34 -19.65 22.37
CA GLN A 196 15.70 -19.16 23.61
C GLN A 196 15.90 -20.10 24.77
N ARG A 197 15.89 -21.42 24.52
CA ARG A 197 16.11 -22.45 25.55
C ARG A 197 17.51 -22.44 26.18
N ALA A 198 18.51 -21.82 25.51
CA ALA A 198 19.87 -21.70 26.02
C ALA A 198 20.09 -20.46 26.89
N VAL A 199 19.14 -19.52 26.87
CA VAL A 199 19.19 -18.30 27.68
C VAL A 199 18.40 -18.52 28.96
N HIS A 200 19.08 -18.43 30.08
CA HIS A 200 18.50 -18.60 31.40
C HIS A 200 18.29 -17.24 32.06
N GLN A 201 17.20 -17.14 32.83
CA GLN A 201 16.92 -15.93 33.62
C GLN A 201 17.39 -16.10 35.05
N ALA A 202 18.09 -15.09 35.58
CA ALA A 202 18.51 -14.97 36.99
C ALA A 202 17.91 -13.71 37.61
N GLN A 203 18.09 -13.53 38.89
CA GLN A 203 17.63 -12.32 39.60
C GLN A 203 18.26 -11.02 39.07
N THR A 204 19.47 -11.10 38.52
CA THR A 204 20.27 -9.96 38.06
C THR A 204 20.26 -9.80 36.51
N GLY A 205 19.45 -10.57 35.78
CA GLY A 205 19.41 -10.51 34.32
C GLY A 205 19.45 -11.89 33.65
N HIS A 206 19.94 -11.94 32.44
CA HIS A 206 20.04 -13.17 31.65
C HIS A 206 21.47 -13.70 31.63
N PHE A 207 21.63 -15.01 31.51
CA PHE A 207 22.92 -15.64 31.34
C PHE A 207 22.81 -16.86 30.42
N VAL A 208 23.97 -17.25 29.90
CA VAL A 208 24.12 -18.49 29.13
C VAL A 208 25.20 -19.37 29.75
N TRP A 209 25.08 -20.67 29.53
CA TRP A 209 26.15 -21.59 29.87
C TRP A 209 27.07 -21.76 28.68
N LEU A 210 28.37 -21.60 28.89
CA LEU A 210 29.41 -21.82 27.90
C LEU A 210 30.23 -23.05 28.22
N ILE A 211 30.90 -23.58 27.23
CA ILE A 211 32.01 -24.52 27.42
C ILE A 211 33.31 -23.75 27.21
N ASP A 212 34.13 -23.68 28.26
CA ASP A 212 35.43 -23.06 28.15
C ASP A 212 36.45 -23.92 27.39
N GLN A 213 37.66 -23.37 27.14
CA GLN A 213 38.72 -24.08 26.43
C GLN A 213 39.20 -25.35 27.13
N SER A 214 38.92 -25.50 28.44
CA SER A 214 39.27 -26.68 29.24
C SER A 214 38.13 -27.74 29.28
N GLY A 215 37.03 -27.51 28.55
CA GLY A 215 35.86 -28.42 28.52
C GLY A 215 34.95 -28.30 29.73
N LYS A 216 35.08 -27.24 30.52
CA LYS A 216 34.26 -27.00 31.72
C LYS A 216 33.14 -26.00 31.44
N SER A 217 32.06 -26.15 32.22
CA SER A 217 30.96 -25.17 32.18
C SER A 217 31.36 -23.84 32.81
N ALA A 218 31.04 -22.74 32.12
CA ALA A 218 31.17 -21.39 32.63
C ALA A 218 29.85 -20.64 32.45
N MET A 219 29.45 -19.89 33.49
CA MET A 219 28.28 -19.03 33.41
C MET A 219 28.70 -17.64 32.91
N LEU A 220 28.08 -17.18 31.82
CA LEU A 220 28.36 -15.86 31.26
C LEU A 220 27.09 -15.01 31.29
N PRO A 221 27.09 -13.87 31.99
CA PRO A 221 26.01 -12.90 31.91
C PRO A 221 25.92 -12.33 30.52
N VAL A 222 24.68 -12.19 29.99
CA VAL A 222 24.40 -11.67 28.65
C VAL A 222 23.27 -10.66 28.70
N GLU A 223 23.33 -9.70 27.80
CA GLU A 223 22.19 -8.83 27.51
C GLU A 223 21.49 -9.34 26.26
N VAL A 224 20.17 -9.51 26.40
CA VAL A 224 19.31 -9.95 25.31
C VAL A 224 18.61 -8.75 24.70
N GLY A 225 18.51 -8.76 23.38
CA GLY A 225 17.72 -7.79 22.62
C GLY A 225 16.42 -8.41 22.15
N ASP A 226 16.03 -8.05 20.93
CA ASP A 226 14.86 -8.63 20.27
C ASP A 226 15.11 -10.11 19.92
N TRP A 227 14.04 -10.82 19.65
CA TRP A 227 14.08 -12.20 19.18
C TRP A 227 13.83 -12.27 17.66
N GLN A 228 14.39 -13.28 17.04
CA GLN A 228 14.15 -13.61 15.64
C GLN A 228 13.76 -15.08 15.53
N GLY A 229 12.50 -15.35 15.28
CA GLY A 229 11.97 -16.73 15.34
C GLY A 229 12.08 -17.30 16.74
N ASP A 230 12.77 -18.43 16.89
CA ASP A 230 13.01 -19.14 18.17
C ASP A 230 14.33 -18.73 18.84
N ASP A 231 15.05 -17.71 18.30
CA ASP A 231 16.36 -17.29 18.79
C ASP A 231 16.33 -15.89 19.40
N TRP A 232 17.11 -15.67 20.48
CA TRP A 232 17.42 -14.36 21.03
C TRP A 232 18.61 -13.75 20.30
N ILE A 233 18.51 -12.46 20.00
CA ILE A 233 19.65 -11.64 19.59
C ILE A 233 20.39 -11.23 20.85
N ILE A 234 21.65 -11.65 21.01
CA ILE A 234 22.50 -11.24 22.11
C ILE A 234 23.17 -9.91 21.76
N THR A 235 22.94 -8.89 22.57
CA THR A 235 23.46 -7.54 22.36
C THR A 235 24.81 -7.31 23.05
N SER A 236 25.08 -8.03 24.13
CA SER A 236 26.31 -7.90 24.93
C SER A 236 26.60 -9.18 25.69
N GLY A 237 27.86 -9.41 25.99
CA GLY A 237 28.32 -10.52 26.83
C GLY A 237 28.88 -11.70 26.06
N LEU A 238 28.44 -11.99 24.82
CA LEU A 238 28.89 -13.13 24.02
C LEU A 238 29.76 -12.69 22.84
N LYS A 239 30.71 -13.52 22.46
CA LYS A 239 31.54 -13.32 21.25
C LYS A 239 31.24 -14.42 20.23
N GLY A 240 31.38 -14.07 18.95
CA GLY A 240 31.21 -15.05 17.87
C GLY A 240 32.23 -16.21 18.01
N GLY A 241 31.74 -17.44 17.86
CA GLY A 241 32.56 -18.65 17.94
C GLY A 241 32.60 -19.34 19.32
N GLU A 242 32.00 -18.74 20.36
CA GLU A 242 31.88 -19.40 21.66
C GLU A 242 30.83 -20.51 21.62
N LYS A 243 31.10 -21.60 22.37
CA LYS A 243 30.21 -22.77 22.41
C LYS A 243 29.20 -22.61 23.54
N VAL A 244 27.94 -22.31 23.16
CA VAL A 244 26.82 -22.19 24.08
C VAL A 244 26.15 -23.55 24.29
N ILE A 245 25.79 -23.86 25.53
CA ILE A 245 25.06 -25.08 25.88
C ILE A 245 23.57 -24.78 25.69
N VAL A 246 22.95 -25.47 24.74
CA VAL A 246 21.53 -25.27 24.43
C VAL A 246 20.64 -26.12 25.32
N ASP A 247 21.08 -27.35 25.60
CA ASP A 247 20.33 -28.33 26.38
C ASP A 247 21.26 -29.12 27.30
N GLY A 248 20.83 -29.44 28.51
CA GLY A 248 21.62 -30.20 29.46
C GLY A 248 21.45 -29.77 30.92
N LEU A 249 21.78 -30.65 31.85
CA LEU A 249 21.69 -30.43 33.29
C LEU A 249 22.96 -29.74 33.81
N VAL A 250 23.23 -28.49 33.43
CA VAL A 250 24.33 -27.70 34.01
C VAL A 250 23.78 -26.92 35.17
N ARG A 251 24.28 -27.25 36.41
CA ARG A 251 23.80 -26.66 37.66
C ARG A 251 24.77 -25.70 38.31
N GLN A 252 26.05 -25.82 37.96
CA GLN A 252 27.11 -24.98 38.59
C GLN A 252 28.30 -24.83 37.64
N PRO A 253 29.09 -23.75 37.75
CA PRO A 253 30.31 -23.55 36.99
C PRO A 253 31.35 -24.62 37.33
N GLY A 254 32.21 -24.97 36.35
CA GLY A 254 33.34 -25.88 36.53
C GLY A 254 33.01 -27.35 36.31
N MET A 255 31.81 -27.72 35.92
CA MET A 255 31.45 -29.11 35.55
C MET A 255 32.16 -29.53 34.25
N ILE A 256 32.80 -30.69 34.24
CA ILE A 256 33.35 -31.25 33.03
C ILE A 256 32.22 -31.83 32.19
N LEU A 257 32.13 -31.41 30.92
CA LEU A 257 31.04 -31.75 30.03
C LEU A 257 31.54 -32.48 28.78
N ALA A 258 30.75 -33.43 28.30
CA ALA A 258 30.94 -34.06 27.02
C ALA A 258 29.88 -33.53 26.02
N PRO A 259 30.20 -32.47 25.29
CA PRO A 259 29.22 -31.83 24.42
C PRO A 259 28.93 -32.68 23.17
N THR A 260 27.66 -32.76 22.82
CA THR A 260 27.20 -33.22 21.49
C THR A 260 26.72 -32.04 20.68
N PRO A 261 26.96 -32.00 19.37
CA PRO A 261 26.44 -30.93 18.55
C PRO A 261 24.92 -30.84 18.62
N TYR A 262 24.40 -29.63 18.92
CA TYR A 262 22.97 -29.35 18.88
C TYR A 262 22.50 -29.36 17.42
N LYS A 263 21.46 -30.13 17.14
CA LYS A 263 20.72 -30.05 15.88
C LYS A 263 19.42 -29.33 16.15
N PRO A 264 19.16 -28.17 15.52
CA PRO A 264 17.85 -27.53 15.58
C PRO A 264 16.79 -28.55 15.11
N ASP A 265 15.69 -28.66 15.84
CA ASP A 265 14.56 -29.45 15.38
C ASP A 265 14.10 -28.89 14.03
N ASP A 266 14.14 -29.72 13.00
CA ASP A 266 13.68 -29.38 11.66
C ASP A 266 12.14 -29.27 11.69
N LYS A 267 11.64 -28.08 12.04
CA LYS A 267 10.19 -27.77 12.04
C LYS A 267 9.61 -27.62 10.62
N SER A 268 10.36 -27.99 9.58
CA SER A 268 9.89 -28.06 8.21
C SER A 268 9.11 -29.34 7.92
N GLY A 269 8.06 -29.60 8.65
CA GLY A 269 7.23 -30.73 8.30
C GLY A 269 6.52 -31.42 9.45
N LYS A 270 5.47 -30.79 9.94
CA LYS A 270 4.25 -31.48 10.42
C LYS A 270 3.16 -30.44 10.65
N SER A 271 2.43 -30.15 9.60
CA SER A 271 1.01 -29.86 9.69
C SER A 271 0.29 -31.11 9.17
N ASP A 272 -0.15 -31.96 10.09
CA ASP A 272 -1.26 -32.86 9.84
C ASP A 272 -2.56 -32.09 10.04
#